data_2ae97018978dd2aa80595f2c60564d44
#
_entry.id   2ae97018978dd2aa80595f2c60564d44
#
_cell.length_a   1.000
_cell.length_b   1.000
_cell.length_c   1.000
_cell.angle_alpha   90.00
_cell.angle_beta   90.00
_cell.angle_gamma   90.00
#
_symmetry.space_group_name_H-M   'P 1'
#
loop_
_entity.id
_entity.type
_entity.pdbx_description
1 polymer ?
#
loop_
_entity_poly.entity_id
_entity_poly.type
_entity_poly.pdbx_seq_one_letter_code
_entity_poly.pdbx_strand_id
1 'polypeptide(L)'
;MKHGMGEEDMAKKPAANRRSTRDRHYTDILYEVRDQVAWATINRPRVLNAFREQTLDELIDALKSTREDPSIACAVVTGAGDKAFSAGGDFYAMKRLNWVNGAMWNDRMQGLAMTIRGLPIPVIAMVNGWCMGGGHELALWCDLVIASENAVLGQTGARVGACPTVGATQYLPRIIGERLAREMIFCARRFTAQEAVAIGLINKCVPQSNLRKETLAWCETIKSHSPQTLRMTKKSLNFESDLLYASWQHGMELLAHVWGSQESLEGMDAFLEGRKPDFQKFRMRNKRELEDYLDGCAKDLNAPPSMRRK
;
A
#
# COMPACT_ATOMS: atom_id res chain seq x y z
N MET A 1 1.05 -55.61 46.30
CA MET A 1 1.13 -56.02 44.89
C MET A 1 1.30 -54.77 44.07
N LYS A 2 2.45 -54.59 43.42
CA LYS A 2 2.81 -53.47 42.57
C LYS A 2 2.21 -53.72 41.19
N HIS A 3 1.46 -52.76 40.60
CA HIS A 3 1.24 -52.73 39.16
C HIS A 3 1.71 -51.35 38.68
N GLY A 4 2.85 -51.35 37.96
CA GLY A 4 3.32 -50.26 37.18
C GLY A 4 2.50 -50.18 35.89
N MET A 5 2.07 -48.99 35.53
CA MET A 5 1.61 -48.66 34.18
C MET A 5 2.62 -47.79 33.49
N GLY A 6 2.97 -48.22 32.30
CA GLY A 6 4.08 -47.72 31.52
C GLY A 6 3.86 -46.28 31.01
N GLU A 7 4.98 -45.58 30.90
CA GLU A 7 5.09 -44.37 30.10
C GLU A 7 4.97 -44.75 28.62
N GLU A 8 3.80 -44.49 28.03
CA GLU A 8 3.63 -44.54 26.57
C GLU A 8 4.25 -43.30 25.90
N ASP A 9 5.17 -43.61 25.11
CA ASP A 9 5.85 -42.93 24.01
C ASP A 9 5.02 -41.82 23.33
N MET A 10 5.18 -40.56 23.76
CA MET A 10 4.71 -39.43 23.01
C MET A 10 5.64 -39.22 21.82
N ALA A 11 5.29 -39.84 20.69
CA ALA A 11 5.95 -39.65 19.42
C ALA A 11 6.10 -38.14 19.11
N LYS A 12 7.33 -37.63 19.10
CA LYS A 12 7.71 -36.31 18.65
C LYS A 12 7.25 -36.15 17.20
N LYS A 13 6.22 -35.33 16.96
CA LYS A 13 5.87 -34.86 15.60
C LYS A 13 7.13 -34.23 14.99
N PRO A 14 7.45 -34.54 13.72
CA PRO A 14 8.60 -33.94 13.07
C PRO A 14 8.42 -32.42 13.05
N ALA A 15 9.43 -31.71 13.50
CA ALA A 15 9.49 -30.25 13.42
C ALA A 15 9.33 -29.85 11.97
N ALA A 16 8.27 -29.09 11.65
CA ALA A 16 8.10 -28.47 10.35
C ALA A 16 9.41 -27.77 9.98
N ASN A 17 9.90 -28.05 8.79
CA ASN A 17 11.16 -27.56 8.23
C ASN A 17 11.17 -26.02 8.30
N ARG A 18 11.70 -25.44 9.39
CA ARG A 18 11.86 -23.99 9.56
C ARG A 18 12.96 -23.57 8.61
N ARG A 19 12.59 -23.04 7.44
CA ARG A 19 13.54 -22.31 6.60
C ARG A 19 14.14 -21.20 7.44
N SER A 20 15.44 -21.26 7.68
CA SER A 20 16.18 -20.20 8.36
C SER A 20 15.94 -18.87 7.60
N THR A 21 15.80 -17.75 8.33
CA THR A 21 15.73 -16.41 7.73
C THR A 21 16.93 -16.10 6.82
N ARG A 22 18.02 -16.87 6.94
CA ARG A 22 19.26 -16.75 6.14
C ARG A 22 19.18 -17.33 4.74
N ASP A 23 18.18 -18.16 4.40
CA ASP A 23 18.08 -18.86 3.10
C ASP A 23 17.00 -18.27 2.18
N ARG A 24 16.45 -17.09 2.49
CA ARG A 24 15.45 -16.45 1.66
C ARG A 24 16.12 -15.60 0.59
N HIS A 25 15.94 -15.99 -0.66
CA HIS A 25 16.41 -15.24 -1.83
C HIS A 25 15.26 -14.44 -2.41
N TYR A 26 15.39 -13.11 -2.38
CA TYR A 26 14.46 -12.17 -3.00
C TYR A 26 15.09 -11.53 -4.24
N THR A 27 14.29 -11.18 -5.20
CA THR A 27 14.72 -10.57 -6.48
C THR A 27 14.42 -9.07 -6.51
N ASP A 28 13.25 -8.69 -6.02
CA ASP A 28 12.73 -7.31 -6.08
C ASP A 28 12.99 -6.53 -4.79
N ILE A 29 13.40 -7.21 -3.72
CA ILE A 29 13.75 -6.57 -2.46
C ILE A 29 15.11 -7.04 -1.92
N LEU A 30 15.70 -6.23 -1.06
CA LEU A 30 16.77 -6.64 -0.17
C LEU A 30 16.18 -6.76 1.24
N TYR A 31 16.49 -7.88 1.91
CA TYR A 31 16.05 -8.09 3.29
C TYR A 31 17.24 -8.47 4.15
N GLU A 32 17.43 -7.73 5.22
CA GLU A 32 18.45 -8.01 6.23
C GLU A 32 17.91 -7.76 7.63
N VAL A 33 18.41 -8.53 8.59
CA VAL A 33 18.20 -8.24 10.02
C VAL A 33 19.55 -7.85 10.59
N ARG A 34 19.64 -6.64 11.11
CA ARG A 34 20.84 -6.10 11.70
C ARG A 34 20.50 -5.33 12.97
N ASP A 35 21.21 -5.60 14.04
CA ASP A 35 21.08 -4.92 15.33
C ASP A 35 19.62 -4.89 15.83
N GLN A 36 18.91 -6.04 15.72
CA GLN A 36 17.49 -6.21 16.10
C GLN A 36 16.49 -5.38 15.24
N VAL A 37 16.92 -4.86 14.11
CA VAL A 37 16.10 -4.14 13.15
C VAL A 37 16.00 -4.94 11.86
N ALA A 38 14.78 -5.22 11.41
CA ALA A 38 14.54 -5.85 10.11
C ALA A 38 14.43 -4.75 9.03
N TRP A 39 15.24 -4.84 8.00
CA TRP A 39 15.25 -3.91 6.87
C TRP A 39 14.66 -4.57 5.64
N ALA A 40 13.56 -4.05 5.14
CA ALA A 40 12.96 -4.46 3.88
C ALA A 40 13.10 -3.31 2.87
N THR A 41 14.00 -3.46 1.91
CA THR A 41 14.32 -2.43 0.92
C THR A 41 13.80 -2.84 -0.44
N ILE A 42 12.88 -2.08 -1.03
CA ILE A 42 12.44 -2.29 -2.41
C ILE A 42 13.62 -1.99 -3.33
N ASN A 43 14.07 -2.98 -4.11
CA ASN A 43 15.30 -2.88 -4.91
C ASN A 43 15.02 -2.93 -6.41
N ARG A 44 14.24 -1.97 -6.87
CA ARG A 44 13.93 -1.76 -8.29
C ARG A 44 14.21 -0.30 -8.72
N PRO A 45 15.43 0.25 -8.46
CA PRO A 45 15.71 1.68 -8.63
C PRO A 45 15.56 2.17 -10.08
N ARG A 46 15.72 1.28 -11.08
CA ARG A 46 15.55 1.62 -12.51
C ARG A 46 14.12 2.04 -12.86
N VAL A 47 13.13 1.61 -12.06
CA VAL A 47 11.71 1.94 -12.20
C VAL A 47 11.19 2.70 -10.96
N LEU A 48 12.07 3.47 -10.31
CA LEU A 48 11.74 4.26 -9.12
C LEU A 48 11.09 3.43 -8.00
N ASN A 49 11.57 2.19 -7.82
CA ASN A 49 11.06 1.25 -6.83
C ASN A 49 9.55 0.97 -6.95
N ALA A 50 9.01 1.06 -8.19
CA ALA A 50 7.65 0.62 -8.48
C ALA A 50 7.53 -0.88 -8.23
N PHE A 51 6.40 -1.32 -7.67
CA PHE A 51 6.20 -2.71 -7.32
C PHE A 51 5.27 -3.45 -8.29
N ARG A 52 5.54 -4.73 -8.47
CA ARG A 52 4.74 -5.72 -9.17
C ARG A 52 4.34 -6.83 -8.21
N GLU A 53 3.57 -7.82 -8.66
CA GLU A 53 3.10 -8.90 -7.80
C GLU A 53 4.23 -9.54 -6.99
N GLN A 54 5.36 -9.85 -7.62
CA GLN A 54 6.53 -10.43 -6.97
C GLN A 54 7.08 -9.54 -5.85
N THR A 55 7.17 -8.22 -6.08
CA THR A 55 7.64 -7.27 -5.06
C THR A 55 6.73 -7.29 -3.83
N LEU A 56 5.40 -7.36 -4.04
CA LEU A 56 4.41 -7.42 -2.96
C LEU A 56 4.52 -8.73 -2.19
N ASP A 57 4.60 -9.87 -2.91
CA ASP A 57 4.72 -11.20 -2.31
C ASP A 57 6.02 -11.32 -1.49
N GLU A 58 7.14 -10.79 -2.00
CA GLU A 58 8.43 -10.78 -1.29
C GLU A 58 8.41 -9.89 -0.04
N LEU A 59 7.80 -8.69 -0.12
CA LEU A 59 7.62 -7.82 1.06
C LEU A 59 6.75 -8.48 2.13
N ILE A 60 5.67 -9.15 1.73
CA ILE A 60 4.78 -9.88 2.65
C ILE A 60 5.56 -11.00 3.33
N ASP A 61 6.30 -11.81 2.59
CA ASP A 61 7.07 -12.92 3.15
C ASP A 61 8.18 -12.42 4.08
N ALA A 62 8.96 -11.43 3.65
CA ALA A 62 10.03 -10.83 4.44
C ALA A 62 9.51 -10.23 5.76
N LEU A 63 8.44 -9.45 5.72
CA LEU A 63 7.86 -8.85 6.92
C LEU A 63 7.22 -9.91 7.83
N LYS A 64 6.53 -10.90 7.30
CA LYS A 64 5.99 -12.02 8.09
C LYS A 64 7.09 -12.79 8.82
N SER A 65 8.27 -12.93 8.21
CA SER A 65 9.39 -13.64 8.82
C SER A 65 9.89 -13.00 10.12
N THR A 66 9.66 -11.70 10.32
CA THR A 66 10.02 -11.04 11.59
C THR A 66 9.32 -11.65 12.80
N ARG A 67 8.18 -12.34 12.60
CA ARG A 67 7.47 -13.06 13.68
C ARG A 67 8.18 -14.33 14.14
N GLU A 68 9.11 -14.84 13.32
CA GLU A 68 9.87 -16.04 13.61
C GLU A 68 11.10 -15.75 14.49
N ASP A 69 11.48 -14.48 14.60
CA ASP A 69 12.60 -14.00 15.40
C ASP A 69 12.15 -12.94 16.43
N PRO A 70 11.87 -13.34 17.67
CA PRO A 70 11.41 -12.42 18.71
C PRO A 70 12.49 -11.44 19.19
N SER A 71 13.74 -11.54 18.72
CA SER A 71 14.78 -10.55 18.99
C SER A 71 14.62 -9.28 18.16
N ILE A 72 13.83 -9.30 17.08
CA ILE A 72 13.57 -8.13 16.23
C ILE A 72 12.65 -7.16 16.97
N ALA A 73 13.13 -5.95 17.19
CA ALA A 73 12.42 -4.93 17.94
C ALA A 73 11.55 -4.02 17.05
N CYS A 74 11.96 -3.78 15.81
CA CYS A 74 11.20 -3.00 14.83
C CYS A 74 11.61 -3.39 13.40
N ALA A 75 10.79 -2.95 12.44
CA ALA A 75 11.10 -3.09 11.02
C ALA A 75 11.18 -1.72 10.33
N VAL A 76 12.02 -1.61 9.31
CA VAL A 76 12.14 -0.44 8.44
C VAL A 76 11.84 -0.86 7.01
N VAL A 77 10.92 -0.14 6.37
CA VAL A 77 10.64 -0.27 4.94
C VAL A 77 11.22 0.94 4.21
N THR A 78 11.93 0.74 3.11
CA THR A 78 12.54 1.83 2.33
C THR A 78 12.71 1.44 0.86
N GLY A 79 13.15 2.38 0.04
CA GLY A 79 13.52 2.15 -1.35
C GLY A 79 15.04 2.18 -1.56
N ALA A 80 15.57 1.38 -2.47
CA ALA A 80 16.97 1.42 -2.87
C ALA A 80 17.30 2.71 -3.61
N GLY A 81 18.51 3.23 -3.36
CA GLY A 81 18.99 4.48 -3.95
C GLY A 81 18.47 5.72 -3.21
N ASP A 82 18.54 6.86 -3.88
CA ASP A 82 18.24 8.17 -3.31
C ASP A 82 17.07 8.90 -4.00
N LYS A 83 16.50 8.29 -5.06
CA LYS A 83 15.49 8.95 -5.90
C LYS A 83 14.06 8.67 -5.45
N ALA A 84 13.77 7.47 -4.97
CA ALA A 84 12.41 7.08 -4.65
C ALA A 84 12.35 6.08 -3.49
N PHE A 85 11.39 6.30 -2.63
CA PHE A 85 10.86 5.26 -1.74
C PHE A 85 10.11 4.22 -2.59
N SER A 86 9.05 4.66 -3.26
CA SER A 86 8.36 3.90 -4.31
C SER A 86 7.45 4.83 -5.12
N ALA A 87 7.45 4.66 -6.44
CA ALA A 87 6.53 5.32 -7.35
C ALA A 87 5.12 4.68 -7.39
N GLY A 88 4.89 3.61 -6.62
CA GLY A 88 3.65 2.84 -6.61
C GLY A 88 3.70 1.63 -7.52
N GLY A 89 2.56 1.27 -8.11
CA GLY A 89 2.49 0.10 -8.98
C GLY A 89 3.26 0.29 -10.31
N ASP A 90 3.87 -0.79 -10.78
CA ASP A 90 4.56 -0.84 -12.06
C ASP A 90 3.53 -0.85 -13.21
N PHE A 91 3.50 0.20 -14.02
CA PHE A 91 2.50 0.33 -15.10
C PHE A 91 2.59 -0.75 -16.15
N TYR A 92 3.77 -1.31 -16.43
CA TYR A 92 3.88 -2.46 -17.34
C TYR A 92 3.18 -3.71 -16.79
N ALA A 93 3.20 -3.91 -15.48
CA ALA A 93 2.45 -4.98 -14.83
C ALA A 93 0.95 -4.62 -14.77
N MET A 94 0.61 -3.40 -14.34
CA MET A 94 -0.77 -2.95 -14.16
C MET A 94 -1.58 -2.90 -15.47
N LYS A 95 -0.97 -2.60 -16.61
CA LYS A 95 -1.65 -2.64 -17.93
C LYS A 95 -2.17 -4.02 -18.32
N ARG A 96 -1.66 -5.08 -17.71
CA ARG A 96 -2.13 -6.45 -17.92
C ARG A 96 -3.31 -6.84 -17.03
N LEU A 97 -3.66 -5.96 -16.10
CA LEU A 97 -4.77 -6.19 -15.18
C LEU A 97 -6.10 -5.96 -15.91
N ASN A 98 -7.07 -6.73 -15.50
CA ASN A 98 -8.49 -6.60 -15.84
C ASN A 98 -9.30 -6.84 -14.56
N TRP A 99 -10.61 -6.78 -14.64
CA TRP A 99 -11.46 -6.95 -13.46
C TRP A 99 -11.28 -8.31 -12.74
N VAL A 100 -10.83 -9.36 -13.44
CA VAL A 100 -10.61 -10.70 -12.86
C VAL A 100 -9.28 -10.78 -12.11
N ASN A 101 -8.16 -10.55 -12.81
CA ASN A 101 -6.83 -10.65 -12.21
C ASN A 101 -6.46 -9.43 -11.38
N GLY A 102 -7.12 -8.29 -11.60
CA GLY A 102 -7.00 -7.10 -10.80
C GLY A 102 -7.46 -7.29 -9.34
N ALA A 103 -8.45 -8.16 -9.10
CA ALA A 103 -8.82 -8.56 -7.75
C ALA A 103 -7.64 -9.22 -7.02
N MET A 104 -6.90 -10.12 -7.70
CA MET A 104 -5.71 -10.76 -7.12
C MET A 104 -4.58 -9.77 -6.82
N TRP A 105 -4.42 -8.73 -7.65
CA TRP A 105 -3.51 -7.63 -7.38
C TRP A 105 -3.93 -6.87 -6.11
N ASN A 106 -5.21 -6.53 -6.02
CA ASN A 106 -5.77 -5.84 -4.89
C ASN A 106 -5.59 -6.64 -3.58
N ASP A 107 -5.82 -7.97 -3.63
CA ASP A 107 -5.61 -8.87 -2.49
C ASP A 107 -4.16 -8.84 -1.98
N ARG A 108 -3.16 -8.77 -2.88
CA ARG A 108 -1.75 -8.64 -2.50
C ARG A 108 -1.47 -7.30 -1.81
N MET A 109 -1.98 -6.21 -2.37
CA MET A 109 -1.83 -4.88 -1.78
C MET A 109 -2.44 -4.84 -0.37
N GLN A 110 -3.65 -5.36 -0.22
CA GLN A 110 -4.30 -5.49 1.07
C GLN A 110 -3.52 -6.44 2.00
N GLY A 111 -3.06 -7.57 1.48
CA GLY A 111 -2.25 -8.53 2.23
C GLY A 111 -0.98 -7.92 2.80
N LEU A 112 -0.30 -7.05 2.04
CA LEU A 112 0.86 -6.30 2.51
C LEU A 112 0.48 -5.33 3.63
N ALA A 113 -0.57 -4.56 3.43
CA ALA A 113 -1.07 -3.62 4.42
C ALA A 113 -1.44 -4.31 5.74
N MET A 114 -2.22 -5.40 5.67
CA MET A 114 -2.61 -6.18 6.84
C MET A 114 -1.41 -6.88 7.50
N THR A 115 -0.39 -7.23 6.71
CA THR A 115 0.87 -7.75 7.25
C THR A 115 1.57 -6.69 8.10
N ILE A 116 1.81 -5.48 7.56
CA ILE A 116 2.47 -4.38 8.26
C ILE A 116 1.71 -4.01 9.54
N ARG A 117 0.40 -3.80 9.44
CA ARG A 117 -0.45 -3.42 10.56
C ARG A 117 -0.53 -4.51 11.63
N GLY A 118 -0.53 -5.77 11.21
CA GLY A 118 -0.62 -6.92 12.10
C GLY A 118 0.71 -7.36 12.74
N LEU A 119 1.87 -6.77 12.37
CA LEU A 119 3.15 -7.12 13.00
C LEU A 119 3.12 -6.78 14.50
N PRO A 120 3.76 -7.62 15.35
CA PRO A 120 3.83 -7.37 16.79
C PRO A 120 4.87 -6.30 17.18
N ILE A 121 5.50 -5.69 16.20
CA ILE A 121 6.57 -4.70 16.32
C ILE A 121 6.23 -3.44 15.52
N PRO A 122 6.72 -2.26 15.89
CA PRO A 122 6.58 -1.05 15.08
C PRO A 122 7.26 -1.18 13.72
N VAL A 123 6.66 -0.54 12.70
CA VAL A 123 7.20 -0.46 11.34
C VAL A 123 7.42 1.00 10.97
N ILE A 124 8.61 1.36 10.54
CA ILE A 124 9.00 2.70 10.12
C ILE A 124 9.11 2.74 8.60
N ALA A 125 8.44 3.66 7.94
CA ALA A 125 8.71 4.03 6.56
C ALA A 125 9.86 5.05 6.54
N MET A 126 11.02 4.66 5.99
CA MET A 126 12.14 5.56 5.72
C MET A 126 12.05 6.05 4.28
N VAL A 127 11.45 7.23 4.08
CA VAL A 127 11.09 7.77 2.77
C VAL A 127 12.25 8.58 2.21
N ASN A 128 13.00 7.98 1.29
CA ASN A 128 14.24 8.49 0.72
C ASN A 128 14.07 9.28 -0.59
N GLY A 129 12.85 9.61 -1.01
CA GLY A 129 12.56 10.33 -2.25
C GLY A 129 11.10 10.26 -2.65
N TRP A 130 10.80 10.07 -3.95
CA TRP A 130 9.42 9.98 -4.44
C TRP A 130 8.62 8.89 -3.73
N CYS A 131 7.46 9.27 -3.20
CA CYS A 131 6.54 8.41 -2.45
C CYS A 131 5.13 8.62 -3.02
N MET A 132 4.78 7.90 -4.10
CA MET A 132 3.63 8.20 -4.93
C MET A 132 2.64 7.05 -5.01
N GLY A 133 1.34 7.36 -5.10
CA GLY A 133 0.28 6.38 -5.33
C GLY A 133 0.33 5.23 -4.32
N GLY A 134 0.44 3.99 -4.79
CA GLY A 134 0.60 2.81 -3.93
C GLY A 134 1.84 2.86 -3.03
N GLY A 135 2.93 3.55 -3.45
CA GLY A 135 4.09 3.80 -2.59
C GLY A 135 3.76 4.70 -1.41
N HIS A 136 2.90 5.70 -1.62
CA HIS A 136 2.39 6.52 -0.52
C HIS A 136 1.41 5.73 0.36
N GLU A 137 0.57 4.86 -0.22
CA GLU A 137 -0.28 3.95 0.56
C GLU A 137 0.56 3.01 1.44
N LEU A 138 1.68 2.49 0.92
CA LEU A 138 2.63 1.69 1.70
C LEU A 138 3.17 2.47 2.92
N ALA A 139 3.50 3.74 2.76
CA ALA A 139 3.94 4.59 3.87
C ALA A 139 2.81 4.84 4.89
N LEU A 140 1.54 4.99 4.43
CA LEU A 140 0.37 5.15 5.30
C LEU A 140 0.06 3.90 6.14
N TRP A 141 0.48 2.71 5.71
CA TRP A 141 0.29 1.48 6.50
C TRP A 141 1.34 1.30 7.58
N CYS A 142 2.49 1.97 7.46
CA CYS A 142 3.53 1.95 8.48
C CYS A 142 3.10 2.76 9.72
N ASP A 143 3.67 2.43 10.89
CA ASP A 143 3.35 3.09 12.15
C ASP A 143 3.96 4.48 12.25
N LEU A 144 5.14 4.67 11.66
CA LEU A 144 5.92 5.90 11.70
C LEU A 144 6.49 6.19 10.31
N VAL A 145 6.62 7.48 9.98
CA VAL A 145 7.18 7.93 8.70
C VAL A 145 8.24 9.00 8.92
N ILE A 146 9.46 8.72 8.49
CA ILE A 146 10.58 9.67 8.49
C ILE A 146 10.97 9.88 7.03
N ALA A 147 11.02 11.12 6.58
CA ALA A 147 11.32 11.44 5.19
C ALA A 147 12.59 12.29 5.04
N SER A 148 13.27 12.14 3.92
CA SER A 148 14.28 13.11 3.50
C SER A 148 13.63 14.40 3.04
N GLU A 149 14.36 15.51 3.13
CA GLU A 149 13.93 16.81 2.62
C GLU A 149 13.62 16.83 1.12
N ASN A 150 14.22 15.90 0.37
CA ASN A 150 13.99 15.71 -1.06
C ASN A 150 12.74 14.86 -1.37
N ALA A 151 12.12 14.31 -0.34
CA ALA A 151 10.94 13.47 -0.55
C ALA A 151 9.72 14.29 -0.97
N VAL A 152 8.96 13.69 -1.87
CA VAL A 152 7.69 14.25 -2.34
C VAL A 152 6.64 13.15 -2.22
N LEU A 153 5.53 13.47 -1.54
CA LEU A 153 4.46 12.53 -1.26
C LEU A 153 3.18 12.93 -2.01
N GLY A 154 2.40 11.96 -2.48
CA GLY A 154 1.13 12.26 -3.12
C GLY A 154 0.36 11.06 -3.66
N GLN A 155 -0.92 11.31 -3.93
CA GLN A 155 -1.82 10.37 -4.59
C GLN A 155 -2.03 10.80 -6.03
N THR A 156 -1.43 10.08 -6.97
CA THR A 156 -1.44 10.45 -8.39
C THR A 156 -2.42 9.63 -9.23
N GLY A 157 -3.22 8.78 -8.60
CA GLY A 157 -4.14 7.86 -9.27
C GLY A 157 -5.05 8.54 -10.29
N ALA A 158 -5.65 9.69 -9.96
CA ALA A 158 -6.52 10.44 -10.86
C ALA A 158 -5.85 10.87 -12.19
N ARG A 159 -4.50 11.00 -12.20
CA ARG A 159 -3.73 11.36 -13.41
C ARG A 159 -3.47 10.16 -14.33
N VAL A 160 -3.60 8.97 -13.81
CA VAL A 160 -3.26 7.72 -14.51
C VAL A 160 -4.44 6.75 -14.57
N GLY A 161 -5.65 7.23 -14.29
CA GLY A 161 -6.86 6.41 -14.35
C GLY A 161 -6.90 5.29 -13.32
N ALA A 162 -6.35 5.51 -12.11
CA ALA A 162 -6.40 4.57 -10.99
C ALA A 162 -7.03 5.21 -9.75
N CYS A 163 -7.60 4.39 -8.88
CA CYS A 163 -8.22 4.85 -7.63
C CYS A 163 -7.33 4.53 -6.43
N PRO A 164 -7.08 5.48 -5.50
CA PRO A 164 -6.24 5.28 -4.34
C PRO A 164 -7.02 4.65 -3.18
N THR A 165 -7.67 3.52 -3.45
CA THR A 165 -8.61 2.89 -2.51
C THR A 165 -8.01 1.77 -1.68
N VAL A 166 -6.68 1.57 -1.77
CA VAL A 166 -5.96 0.60 -0.94
C VAL A 166 -5.52 1.26 0.38
N GLY A 167 -6.43 1.94 1.02
CA GLY A 167 -6.24 2.59 2.30
C GLY A 167 -6.15 4.12 2.25
N ALA A 168 -5.75 4.74 1.14
CA ALA A 168 -5.62 6.20 1.11
C ALA A 168 -6.96 6.92 1.33
N THR A 169 -8.04 6.46 0.69
CA THR A 169 -9.38 7.05 0.91
C THR A 169 -9.91 6.84 2.31
N GLN A 170 -9.43 5.84 3.04
CA GLN A 170 -9.82 5.54 4.41
C GLN A 170 -8.96 6.27 5.45
N TYR A 171 -7.62 6.31 5.26
CA TYR A 171 -6.70 6.83 6.27
C TYR A 171 -6.36 8.30 6.10
N LEU A 172 -6.18 8.82 4.87
CA LEU A 172 -5.81 10.22 4.67
C LEU A 172 -6.78 11.21 5.34
N PRO A 173 -8.12 11.06 5.20
CA PRO A 173 -9.04 11.97 5.86
C PRO A 173 -8.89 12.01 7.40
N ARG A 174 -8.44 10.92 8.00
CA ARG A 174 -8.18 10.83 9.44
C ARG A 174 -6.86 11.45 9.85
N ILE A 175 -5.85 11.37 8.99
CA ILE A 175 -4.50 11.86 9.27
C ILE A 175 -4.42 13.37 9.03
N ILE A 176 -4.90 13.85 7.87
CA ILE A 176 -4.74 15.24 7.43
C ILE A 176 -6.07 16.00 7.27
N GLY A 177 -7.18 15.40 7.66
CA GLY A 177 -8.50 15.97 7.47
C GLY A 177 -9.03 15.83 6.02
N GLU A 178 -10.37 15.86 5.90
CA GLU A 178 -11.04 15.59 4.62
C GLU A 178 -10.66 16.54 3.49
N ARG A 179 -10.45 17.82 3.78
CA ARG A 179 -10.18 18.83 2.75
C ARG A 179 -8.84 18.60 2.07
N LEU A 180 -7.77 18.40 2.84
CA LEU A 180 -6.43 18.12 2.31
C LEU A 180 -6.36 16.76 1.62
N ALA A 181 -7.04 15.74 2.19
CA ALA A 181 -7.12 14.43 1.56
C ALA A 181 -7.79 14.49 0.18
N ARG A 182 -8.91 15.21 0.04
CA ARG A 182 -9.60 15.42 -1.24
C ARG A 182 -8.75 16.21 -2.24
N GLU A 183 -8.05 17.25 -1.79
CA GLU A 183 -7.13 18.02 -2.61
C GLU A 183 -5.98 17.14 -3.13
N MET A 184 -5.35 16.35 -2.24
CA MET A 184 -4.29 15.42 -2.63
C MET A 184 -4.79 14.41 -3.69
N ILE A 185 -6.00 13.86 -3.52
CA ILE A 185 -6.55 12.82 -4.40
C ILE A 185 -7.11 13.41 -5.70
N PHE A 186 -8.00 14.41 -5.63
CA PHE A 186 -8.73 14.90 -6.80
C PHE A 186 -7.86 15.79 -7.68
N CYS A 187 -7.01 16.62 -7.08
CA CYS A 187 -6.11 17.50 -7.82
C CYS A 187 -4.73 16.85 -8.08
N ALA A 188 -4.53 15.63 -7.56
CA ALA A 188 -3.23 14.95 -7.57
C ALA A 188 -2.10 15.87 -7.08
N ARG A 189 -2.40 16.69 -6.03
CA ARG A 189 -1.43 17.58 -5.40
C ARG A 189 -0.33 16.76 -4.76
N ARG A 190 0.90 17.22 -4.95
CA ARG A 190 2.09 16.67 -4.32
C ARG A 190 2.48 17.57 -3.16
N PHE A 191 2.93 16.96 -2.08
CA PHE A 191 3.41 17.65 -0.89
C PHE A 191 4.91 17.39 -0.73
N THR A 192 5.67 18.44 -0.45
CA THR A 192 7.05 18.29 -0.01
C THR A 192 7.10 17.65 1.37
N ALA A 193 8.25 17.10 1.78
CA ALA A 193 8.41 16.53 3.11
C ALA A 193 8.15 17.56 4.23
N GLN A 194 8.51 18.82 4.03
CA GLN A 194 8.26 19.90 4.97
C GLN A 194 6.76 20.20 5.11
N GLU A 195 6.04 20.33 3.99
CA GLU A 195 4.58 20.47 4.01
C GLU A 195 3.91 19.26 4.68
N ALA A 196 4.40 18.05 4.39
CA ALA A 196 3.87 16.81 4.96
C ALA A 196 4.01 16.74 6.50
N VAL A 197 5.12 17.25 7.05
CA VAL A 197 5.28 17.43 8.51
C VAL A 197 4.29 18.46 9.03
N ALA A 198 4.18 19.61 8.35
CA ALA A 198 3.33 20.71 8.82
C ALA A 198 1.84 20.34 8.91
N ILE A 199 1.37 19.43 8.05
CA ILE A 199 -0.02 18.94 8.05
C ILE A 199 -0.21 17.62 8.84
N GLY A 200 0.83 17.12 9.50
CA GLY A 200 0.75 15.88 10.28
C GLY A 200 0.72 14.59 9.45
N LEU A 201 1.04 14.65 8.15
CA LEU A 201 1.07 13.47 7.29
C LEU A 201 2.24 12.53 7.59
N ILE A 202 3.38 13.09 8.02
CA ILE A 202 4.57 12.34 8.42
C ILE A 202 5.12 12.86 9.75
N ASN A 203 5.93 12.03 10.42
CA ASN A 203 6.46 12.37 11.75
C ASN A 203 7.64 13.34 11.69
N LYS A 204 8.54 13.19 10.71
CA LYS A 204 9.77 13.99 10.66
C LYS A 204 10.32 14.11 9.25
N CYS A 205 10.90 15.27 8.97
CA CYS A 205 11.70 15.57 7.79
C CYS A 205 13.13 15.90 8.20
N VAL A 206 14.13 15.34 7.51
CA VAL A 206 15.55 15.56 7.78
C VAL A 206 16.34 15.67 6.48
N PRO A 207 17.54 16.28 6.48
CA PRO A 207 18.43 16.23 5.32
C PRO A 207 18.68 14.78 4.85
N GLN A 208 18.76 14.58 3.54
CA GLN A 208 18.98 13.25 2.94
C GLN A 208 20.16 12.50 3.58
N SER A 209 21.27 13.19 3.82
CA SER A 209 22.46 12.63 4.46
C SER A 209 22.23 12.12 5.88
N ASN A 210 21.21 12.62 6.56
CA ASN A 210 20.87 12.28 7.95
C ASN A 210 19.72 11.27 8.06
N LEU A 211 19.05 10.95 6.96
CA LEU A 211 17.83 10.11 6.98
C LEU A 211 18.05 8.76 7.68
N ARG A 212 19.10 8.03 7.27
CA ARG A 212 19.41 6.72 7.89
C ARG A 212 19.79 6.85 9.37
N LYS A 213 20.59 7.86 9.71
CA LYS A 213 21.02 8.15 11.09
C LYS A 213 19.81 8.44 11.99
N GLU A 214 18.90 9.26 11.53
CA GLU A 214 17.67 9.59 12.26
C GLU A 214 16.78 8.36 12.44
N THR A 215 16.58 7.58 11.38
CA THR A 215 15.79 6.35 11.45
C THR A 215 16.39 5.36 12.47
N LEU A 216 17.71 5.20 12.47
CA LEU A 216 18.39 4.36 13.46
C LEU A 216 18.21 4.88 14.89
N ALA A 217 18.25 6.20 15.10
CA ALA A 217 18.00 6.78 16.43
C ALA A 217 16.58 6.45 16.94
N TRP A 218 15.59 6.45 16.05
CA TRP A 218 14.22 6.03 16.41
C TRP A 218 14.15 4.51 16.67
N CYS A 219 14.87 3.70 15.90
CA CYS A 219 14.95 2.28 16.17
C CYS A 219 15.57 2.01 17.55
N GLU A 220 16.65 2.72 17.93
CA GLU A 220 17.26 2.59 19.27
C GLU A 220 16.30 2.98 20.39
N THR A 221 15.51 4.06 20.19
CA THR A 221 14.48 4.44 21.14
C THR A 221 13.43 3.33 21.29
N ILE A 222 12.94 2.76 20.19
CA ILE A 222 11.97 1.65 20.20
C ILE A 222 12.55 0.42 20.92
N LYS A 223 13.80 0.07 20.66
CA LYS A 223 14.51 -1.04 21.30
C LYS A 223 14.61 -0.90 22.80
N SER A 224 14.68 0.33 23.33
CA SER A 224 14.75 0.59 24.77
C SER A 224 13.42 0.40 25.51
N HIS A 225 12.31 0.20 24.77
CA HIS A 225 10.98 0.10 25.35
C HIS A 225 10.51 -1.36 25.50
N SER A 226 9.50 -1.58 26.35
CA SER A 226 8.91 -2.90 26.58
C SER A 226 8.29 -3.49 25.33
N PRO A 227 8.77 -4.64 24.81
CA PRO A 227 8.21 -5.28 23.61
C PRO A 227 6.73 -5.63 23.75
N GLN A 228 6.33 -6.10 24.93
CA GLN A 228 4.94 -6.45 25.22
C GLN A 228 4.03 -5.22 25.15
N THR A 229 4.46 -4.11 25.74
CA THR A 229 3.69 -2.85 25.75
C THR A 229 3.55 -2.31 24.34
N LEU A 230 4.63 -2.26 23.55
CA LEU A 230 4.59 -1.81 22.15
C LEU A 230 3.63 -2.65 21.32
N ARG A 231 3.70 -3.98 21.45
CA ARG A 231 2.79 -4.90 20.76
C ARG A 231 1.32 -4.64 21.10
N MET A 232 1.01 -4.52 22.39
CA MET A 232 -0.38 -4.32 22.84
C MET A 232 -0.91 -2.94 22.44
N THR A 233 -0.06 -1.91 22.57
CA THR A 233 -0.40 -0.53 22.19
C THR A 233 -0.64 -0.44 20.66
N LYS A 234 0.19 -1.04 19.84
CA LYS A 234 -0.03 -1.07 18.38
C LYS A 234 -1.37 -1.73 18.04
N LYS A 235 -1.69 -2.86 18.66
CA LYS A 235 -3.00 -3.51 18.49
C LYS A 235 -4.17 -2.61 18.89
N SER A 236 -4.04 -1.91 20.02
CA SER A 236 -5.07 -0.98 20.50
C SER A 236 -5.24 0.22 19.58
N LEU A 237 -4.13 0.83 19.12
CA LEU A 237 -4.17 1.96 18.17
C LEU A 237 -4.80 1.57 16.84
N ASN A 238 -4.54 0.34 16.37
CA ASN A 238 -5.10 -0.13 15.11
C ASN A 238 -6.59 -0.49 15.20
N PHE A 239 -7.12 -0.79 16.39
CA PHE A 239 -8.46 -1.32 16.56
C PHE A 239 -9.53 -0.43 15.90
N GLU A 240 -9.50 0.88 16.15
CA GLU A 240 -10.49 1.80 15.60
C GLU A 240 -10.38 1.94 14.08
N SER A 241 -9.15 2.03 13.54
CA SER A 241 -8.94 2.09 12.10
C SER A 241 -9.21 0.75 11.40
N ASP A 242 -9.14 -0.38 12.12
CA ASP A 242 -9.54 -1.69 11.59
C ASP A 242 -11.07 -1.82 11.44
N LEU A 243 -11.86 -0.99 12.13
CA LEU A 243 -13.30 -0.87 11.89
C LEU A 243 -13.64 -0.34 10.49
N LEU A 244 -12.67 0.26 9.80
CA LEU A 244 -12.80 0.69 8.40
C LEU A 244 -12.70 -0.48 7.40
N TYR A 245 -12.51 -1.70 7.86
CA TYR A 245 -12.30 -2.85 6.98
C TYR A 245 -13.41 -2.99 5.93
N ALA A 246 -14.68 -2.82 6.30
CA ALA A 246 -15.79 -2.87 5.34
C ALA A 246 -15.70 -1.77 4.27
N SER A 247 -15.34 -0.53 4.66
CA SER A 247 -15.10 0.56 3.72
C SER A 247 -13.90 0.30 2.82
N TRP A 248 -12.88 -0.37 3.36
CA TRP A 248 -11.72 -0.74 2.57
C TRP A 248 -12.08 -1.82 1.54
N GLN A 249 -12.79 -2.87 1.93
CA GLN A 249 -13.27 -3.90 0.99
C GLN A 249 -14.11 -3.30 -0.13
N HIS A 250 -15.04 -2.39 0.19
CA HIS A 250 -15.78 -1.64 -0.83
C HIS A 250 -14.85 -0.89 -1.79
N GLY A 251 -13.81 -0.22 -1.27
CA GLY A 251 -12.82 0.47 -2.10
C GLY A 251 -12.04 -0.47 -3.03
N MET A 252 -11.70 -1.67 -2.54
CA MET A 252 -11.00 -2.69 -3.33
C MET A 252 -11.85 -3.21 -4.49
N GLU A 253 -13.15 -3.42 -4.27
CA GLU A 253 -14.09 -3.78 -5.33
C GLU A 253 -14.20 -2.68 -6.38
N LEU A 254 -14.32 -1.42 -5.97
CA LEU A 254 -14.31 -0.28 -6.91
C LEU A 254 -13.03 -0.25 -7.75
N LEU A 255 -11.87 -0.49 -7.14
CA LEU A 255 -10.59 -0.53 -7.86
C LEU A 255 -10.52 -1.70 -8.85
N ALA A 256 -11.10 -2.85 -8.52
CA ALA A 256 -11.14 -3.99 -9.44
C ALA A 256 -11.86 -3.65 -10.75
N HIS A 257 -12.94 -2.87 -10.68
CA HIS A 257 -13.66 -2.39 -11.87
C HIS A 257 -12.90 -1.35 -12.69
N VAL A 258 -11.91 -0.70 -12.12
CA VAL A 258 -11.06 0.27 -12.85
C VAL A 258 -10.04 -0.45 -13.73
N TRP A 259 -9.54 -1.61 -13.31
CA TRP A 259 -8.51 -2.34 -14.04
C TRP A 259 -8.98 -2.78 -15.43
N GLY A 260 -8.18 -2.47 -16.45
CA GLY A 260 -8.49 -2.77 -17.84
C GLY A 260 -9.53 -1.83 -18.46
N SER A 261 -10.06 -0.85 -17.73
CA SER A 261 -10.91 0.17 -18.31
C SER A 261 -10.14 1.03 -19.33
N GLN A 262 -10.84 1.57 -20.31
CA GLN A 262 -10.23 2.45 -21.31
C GLN A 262 -9.59 3.70 -20.71
N GLU A 263 -10.16 4.26 -19.63
CA GLU A 263 -9.58 5.40 -18.91
C GLU A 263 -8.28 5.02 -18.18
N SER A 264 -8.26 3.86 -17.54
CA SER A 264 -7.06 3.34 -16.87
C SER A 264 -5.92 3.06 -17.87
N LEU A 265 -6.25 2.43 -19.01
CA LEU A 265 -5.27 2.17 -20.07
C LEU A 265 -4.73 3.48 -20.66
N GLU A 266 -5.61 4.43 -20.99
CA GLU A 266 -5.21 5.76 -21.50
C GLU A 266 -4.25 6.48 -20.55
N GLY A 267 -4.57 6.48 -19.24
CA GLY A 267 -3.75 7.16 -18.25
C GLY A 267 -2.35 6.55 -18.12
N MET A 268 -2.26 5.22 -18.11
CA MET A 268 -0.98 4.51 -18.04
C MET A 268 -0.19 4.63 -19.34
N ASP A 269 -0.83 4.53 -20.51
CA ASP A 269 -0.17 4.72 -21.82
C ASP A 269 0.40 6.13 -21.96
N ALA A 270 -0.42 7.14 -21.64
CA ALA A 270 0.02 8.52 -21.69
C ALA A 270 1.24 8.78 -20.80
N PHE A 271 1.28 8.18 -19.61
CA PHE A 271 2.43 8.29 -18.72
C PHE A 271 3.68 7.63 -19.32
N LEU A 272 3.56 6.40 -19.84
CA LEU A 272 4.68 5.65 -20.42
C LEU A 272 5.21 6.33 -21.70
N GLU A 273 4.33 6.97 -22.47
CA GLU A 273 4.65 7.72 -23.68
C GLU A 273 5.13 9.16 -23.42
N GLY A 274 5.08 9.62 -22.16
CA GLY A 274 5.48 10.99 -21.78
C GLY A 274 4.55 12.08 -22.29
N ARG A 275 3.29 11.76 -22.62
CA ARG A 275 2.24 12.69 -23.09
C ARG A 275 1.21 12.98 -22.01
N LYS A 276 0.37 13.98 -22.25
CA LYS A 276 -0.82 14.22 -21.42
C LYS A 276 -1.92 13.22 -21.75
N PRO A 277 -2.62 12.63 -20.75
CA PRO A 277 -3.78 11.79 -21.01
C PRO A 277 -4.96 12.60 -21.55
N ASP A 278 -5.70 12.01 -22.49
CA ASP A 278 -6.93 12.60 -23.03
C ASP A 278 -8.16 11.99 -22.34
N PHE A 279 -8.47 12.46 -21.14
CA PHE A 279 -9.68 12.06 -20.44
C PHE A 279 -10.92 12.80 -20.91
N GLN A 280 -10.79 13.86 -21.72
CA GLN A 280 -11.95 14.61 -22.22
C GLN A 280 -12.78 13.77 -23.20
N LYS A 281 -12.13 12.94 -24.03
CA LYS A 281 -12.82 12.03 -24.94
C LYS A 281 -13.85 11.13 -24.22
N PHE A 282 -13.54 10.69 -22.99
CA PHE A 282 -14.45 9.86 -22.20
C PHE A 282 -15.62 10.67 -21.66
N ARG A 283 -15.38 11.89 -21.15
CA ARG A 283 -16.45 12.79 -20.72
C ARG A 283 -17.42 13.11 -21.84
N MET A 284 -16.90 13.36 -23.04
CA MET A 284 -17.73 13.69 -24.21
C MET A 284 -18.48 12.48 -24.75
N ARG A 285 -17.89 11.29 -24.67
CA ARG A 285 -18.59 10.03 -24.98
C ARG A 285 -19.72 9.79 -23.99
N ASN A 286 -19.44 9.84 -22.69
CA ASN A 286 -20.43 9.60 -21.65
C ASN A 286 -21.59 10.59 -21.73
N LYS A 287 -21.31 11.85 -22.09
CA LYS A 287 -22.36 12.86 -22.33
C LYS A 287 -23.29 12.43 -23.47
N ARG A 288 -22.74 12.02 -24.62
CA ARG A 288 -23.52 11.55 -25.76
C ARG A 288 -24.36 10.32 -25.43
N GLU A 289 -23.76 9.32 -24.78
CA GLU A 289 -24.45 8.11 -24.35
C GLU A 289 -25.65 8.43 -23.44
N LEU A 290 -25.48 9.40 -22.52
CA LEU A 290 -26.57 9.87 -21.67
C LEU A 290 -27.66 10.61 -22.45
N GLU A 291 -27.30 11.49 -23.38
CA GLU A 291 -28.22 12.20 -24.24
C GLU A 291 -29.06 11.21 -25.07
N ASP A 292 -28.41 10.23 -25.71
CA ASP A 292 -29.08 9.16 -26.48
C ASP A 292 -30.04 8.32 -25.60
N TYR A 293 -29.65 8.03 -24.37
CA TYR A 293 -30.51 7.32 -23.41
C TYR A 293 -31.75 8.14 -23.03
N LEU A 294 -31.56 9.44 -22.71
CA LEU A 294 -32.67 10.32 -22.33
C LEU A 294 -33.64 10.55 -23.49
N ASP A 295 -33.11 10.68 -24.70
CA ASP A 295 -33.92 10.79 -25.91
C ASP A 295 -34.73 9.51 -26.19
N GLY A 296 -34.14 8.35 -25.93
CA GLY A 296 -34.82 7.07 -25.98
C GLY A 296 -35.97 6.98 -24.98
N CYS A 297 -35.72 7.35 -23.72
CA CYS A 297 -36.72 7.38 -22.67
C CYS A 297 -37.86 8.34 -22.99
N ALA A 298 -37.58 9.53 -23.56
CA ALA A 298 -38.59 10.50 -23.95
C ALA A 298 -39.49 9.95 -25.06
N LYS A 299 -38.92 9.24 -26.04
CA LYS A 299 -39.68 8.56 -27.09
C LYS A 299 -40.59 7.47 -26.54
N ASP A 300 -40.09 6.65 -25.60
CA ASP A 300 -40.88 5.59 -24.95
C ASP A 300 -42.01 6.16 -24.09
N LEU A 301 -41.81 7.28 -23.42
CA LEU A 301 -42.85 7.98 -22.64
C LEU A 301 -43.97 8.55 -23.54
N ASN A 302 -43.59 9.03 -24.74
CA ASN A 302 -44.54 9.58 -25.70
C ASN A 302 -45.16 8.52 -26.62
N ALA A 303 -44.72 7.27 -26.56
CA ALA A 303 -45.30 6.17 -27.31
C ALA A 303 -46.72 5.86 -26.83
N PRO A 304 -47.64 5.49 -27.75
CA PRO A 304 -48.98 5.08 -27.36
C PRO A 304 -48.94 3.91 -26.36
N PRO A 305 -49.90 3.83 -25.43
CA PRO A 305 -49.91 2.83 -24.37
C PRO A 305 -49.75 1.37 -24.85
N SER A 306 -50.18 1.10 -26.09
CA SER A 306 -50.05 -0.22 -26.75
C SER A 306 -48.61 -0.59 -27.16
N MET A 307 -47.67 0.38 -27.20
CA MET A 307 -46.27 0.17 -27.61
C MET A 307 -45.28 0.36 -26.45
N ARG A 308 -45.72 0.73 -25.24
CA ARG A 308 -44.87 0.81 -24.07
C ARG A 308 -44.49 -0.59 -23.67
N ARG A 309 -43.20 -0.90 -23.72
CA ARG A 309 -42.66 -2.20 -23.24
C ARG A 309 -43.06 -2.39 -21.77
N LYS A 310 -43.63 -3.57 -21.47
CA LYS A 310 -43.92 -4.01 -20.09
C LYS A 310 -42.64 -4.28 -19.29
#